data_f48468e6d56bc31ec5009e5f06e67849
#
_entry.id   f48468e6d56bc31ec5009e5f06e67849
#
_cell.length_a   1.000
_cell.length_b   1.000
_cell.length_c   1.000
_cell.angle_alpha   90.00
_cell.angle_beta   90.00
_cell.angle_gamma   90.00
#
_symmetry.space_group_name_H-M   'P 1'
#
loop_
_entity.id
_entity.type
_entity.pdbx_description
1 polymer ?
#
loop_
_entity_poly.entity_id
_entity_poly.type
_entity_poly.pdbx_seq_one_letter_code
_entity_poly.pdbx_strand_id
1 'polypeptide(L)'
;GLLAGADRIEGTLFGNGERTGNVDIVTLGMNMYSQGVDPKLDFSDMPHICEIYEECTGMKVGERSPYSGALVFAAFSGSHQDAIAKGMHWRDDKDPDHWNVPYLPIDPTDVGRNYDADVIRINSQSGKGGVGYILETKFGLNLPPKMREAMGYATKAVSDHKHKELHPDEIFNLFKQTFENITEPYSINEVHFQQKDGGIVTKVTSTFRGKTITTEASGNGRLDAVSNALKKAYELKYSLEIGRASCRERV
;
A
#
# COMPACT_ATOMS: atom_id res chain seq x y z
N GLY A 1 0.64 -36.44 17.07
CA GLY A 1 1.56 -37.61 17.00
C GLY A 1 2.82 -37.37 17.80
N LEU A 2 3.63 -36.37 17.48
CA LEU A 2 4.92 -36.10 18.17
C LEU A 2 4.76 -35.91 19.67
N LEU A 3 3.84 -35.06 20.10
CA LEU A 3 3.56 -34.86 21.54
C LEU A 3 3.00 -36.09 22.23
N ALA A 4 2.45 -37.05 21.49
CA ALA A 4 1.97 -38.33 21.99
C ALA A 4 3.04 -39.44 21.97
N GLY A 5 4.27 -39.11 21.59
CA GLY A 5 5.39 -40.03 21.62
C GLY A 5 5.68 -40.74 20.29
N ALA A 6 5.24 -40.21 19.17
CA ALA A 6 5.63 -40.74 17.87
C ALA A 6 7.12 -40.36 17.58
N ASP A 7 7.93 -41.36 17.24
CA ASP A 7 9.34 -41.17 16.89
C ASP A 7 9.52 -40.70 15.43
N ARG A 8 8.53 -40.93 14.57
CA ARG A 8 8.57 -40.64 13.14
C ARG A 8 7.19 -40.28 12.62
N ILE A 9 7.16 -39.29 11.75
CA ILE A 9 5.99 -38.93 10.98
C ILE A 9 6.32 -39.03 9.49
N GLU A 10 5.45 -39.64 8.73
CA GLU A 10 5.53 -39.75 7.27
C GLU A 10 4.46 -38.91 6.63
N GLY A 11 4.78 -38.25 5.53
CA GLY A 11 3.88 -37.40 4.79
C GLY A 11 4.40 -37.12 3.38
N THR A 12 3.75 -36.19 2.70
CA THR A 12 4.10 -35.77 1.35
C THR A 12 4.13 -34.25 1.25
N LEU A 13 4.79 -33.71 0.24
CA LEU A 13 4.73 -32.28 -0.04
C LEU A 13 3.29 -31.87 -0.34
N PHE A 14 2.83 -30.84 0.34
CA PHE A 14 1.48 -30.28 0.26
C PHE A 14 0.36 -31.32 0.47
N GLY A 15 0.65 -32.41 1.17
CA GLY A 15 -0.32 -33.46 1.44
C GLY A 15 -0.73 -34.29 0.22
N ASN A 16 0.05 -34.24 -0.87
CA ASN A 16 -0.29 -34.97 -2.11
C ASN A 16 -0.50 -36.46 -1.85
N GLY A 17 -1.58 -37.02 -2.40
CA GLY A 17 -1.94 -38.43 -2.22
C GLY A 17 -3.35 -38.72 -2.70
N GLU A 18 -3.84 -39.89 -2.36
CA GLU A 18 -5.19 -40.30 -2.71
C GLU A 18 -6.25 -39.67 -1.79
N ARG A 19 -7.45 -39.52 -2.31
CA ARG A 19 -8.66 -39.06 -1.57
C ARG A 19 -8.47 -37.70 -0.93
N THR A 20 -8.46 -37.62 0.39
CA THR A 20 -8.25 -36.35 1.14
C THR A 20 -6.77 -35.98 1.29
N GLY A 21 -5.87 -36.78 0.80
CA GLY A 21 -4.42 -36.57 0.89
C GLY A 21 -3.75 -37.27 2.07
N ASN A 22 -2.46 -36.99 2.20
CA ASN A 22 -1.60 -37.44 3.29
C ASN A 22 -1.31 -36.30 4.28
N VAL A 23 -0.50 -36.56 5.29
CA VAL A 23 0.08 -35.51 6.13
C VAL A 23 0.91 -34.57 5.26
N ASP A 24 0.61 -33.29 5.32
CA ASP A 24 1.41 -32.26 4.65
C ASP A 24 2.67 -31.97 5.48
N ILE A 25 3.82 -32.38 4.97
CA ILE A 25 5.10 -32.18 5.66
C ILE A 25 5.55 -30.72 5.67
N VAL A 26 5.09 -29.89 4.74
CA VAL A 26 5.33 -28.44 4.78
C VAL A 26 4.62 -27.84 5.99
N THR A 27 3.34 -28.09 6.12
CA THR A 27 2.54 -27.63 7.28
C THR A 27 3.10 -28.17 8.60
N LEU A 28 3.49 -29.44 8.63
CA LEU A 28 4.07 -30.04 9.84
C LEU A 28 5.40 -29.36 10.21
N GLY A 29 6.32 -29.24 9.27
CA GLY A 29 7.64 -28.64 9.50
C GLY A 29 7.55 -27.17 9.91
N MET A 30 6.70 -26.40 9.22
CA MET A 30 6.51 -24.98 9.54
C MET A 30 5.76 -24.77 10.88
N ASN A 31 4.86 -25.67 11.27
CA ASN A 31 4.29 -25.66 12.62
C ASN A 31 5.34 -25.95 13.70
N MET A 32 6.29 -26.84 13.45
CA MET A 32 7.42 -27.06 14.37
C MET A 32 8.29 -25.80 14.46
N TYR A 33 8.66 -25.23 13.33
CA TYR A 33 9.46 -24.01 13.22
C TYR A 33 8.81 -22.84 13.99
N SER A 34 7.51 -22.59 13.77
CA SER A 34 6.77 -21.53 14.47
C SER A 34 6.68 -21.72 16.00
N GLN A 35 6.94 -22.94 16.50
CA GLN A 35 7.04 -23.24 17.93
C GLN A 35 8.50 -23.30 18.44
N GLY A 36 9.46 -22.85 17.62
CA GLY A 36 10.87 -22.83 17.98
C GLY A 36 11.56 -24.20 17.91
N VAL A 37 10.97 -25.16 17.19
CA VAL A 37 11.56 -26.50 16.99
C VAL A 37 12.06 -26.62 15.55
N ASP A 38 13.36 -26.78 15.37
CA ASP A 38 13.96 -26.96 14.04
C ASP A 38 13.56 -28.34 13.45
N PRO A 39 12.77 -28.36 12.36
CA PRO A 39 12.33 -29.60 11.73
C PRO A 39 13.43 -30.29 10.91
N LYS A 40 14.61 -29.68 10.75
CA LYS A 40 15.70 -30.10 9.85
C LYS A 40 15.24 -30.20 8.38
N LEU A 41 14.28 -29.38 7.99
CA LEU A 41 13.76 -29.23 6.64
C LEU A 41 13.94 -27.77 6.21
N ASP A 42 14.38 -27.56 4.99
CA ASP A 42 14.57 -26.23 4.42
C ASP A 42 13.37 -25.85 3.54
N PHE A 43 12.62 -24.85 3.96
CA PHE A 43 11.51 -24.25 3.26
C PHE A 43 11.74 -22.76 2.97
N SER A 44 12.99 -22.31 3.03
CA SER A 44 13.35 -20.90 2.84
C SER A 44 13.10 -20.37 1.43
N ASP A 45 12.90 -21.26 0.44
CA ASP A 45 12.45 -20.90 -0.92
C ASP A 45 11.16 -21.64 -1.29
N MET A 46 10.10 -21.34 -0.57
CA MET A 46 8.78 -21.94 -0.78
C MET A 46 8.22 -21.72 -2.20
N PRO A 47 8.41 -20.56 -2.84
CA PRO A 47 7.97 -20.36 -4.22
C PRO A 47 8.57 -21.40 -5.18
N HIS A 48 9.87 -21.66 -5.07
CA HIS A 48 10.54 -22.64 -5.91
C HIS A 48 10.10 -24.08 -5.61
N ILE A 49 9.88 -24.41 -4.34
CA ILE A 49 9.34 -25.73 -3.95
C ILE A 49 7.94 -25.94 -4.54
N CYS A 50 7.08 -24.91 -4.51
CA CYS A 50 5.75 -24.96 -5.15
C CYS A 50 5.86 -25.16 -6.66
N GLU A 51 6.77 -24.44 -7.34
CA GLU A 51 7.00 -24.55 -8.77
C GLU A 51 7.42 -25.97 -9.18
N ILE A 52 8.42 -26.55 -8.50
CA ILE A 52 8.88 -27.94 -8.74
C ILE A 52 7.73 -28.92 -8.52
N TYR A 53 6.98 -28.78 -7.43
CA TYR A 53 5.85 -29.64 -7.15
C TYR A 53 4.80 -29.58 -8.26
N GLU A 54 4.42 -28.37 -8.69
CA GLU A 54 3.43 -28.17 -9.74
C GLU A 54 3.89 -28.70 -11.10
N GLU A 55 5.17 -28.55 -11.42
CA GLU A 55 5.77 -29.10 -12.64
C GLU A 55 5.77 -30.64 -12.64
N CYS A 56 6.20 -31.24 -11.53
CA CYS A 56 6.30 -32.70 -11.41
C CYS A 56 4.96 -33.41 -11.35
N THR A 57 3.95 -32.79 -10.75
CA THR A 57 2.65 -33.43 -10.51
C THR A 57 1.54 -33.00 -11.46
N GLY A 58 1.69 -31.84 -12.11
CA GLY A 58 0.63 -31.17 -12.85
C GLY A 58 -0.49 -30.62 -11.96
N MET A 59 -0.33 -30.64 -10.64
CA MET A 59 -1.32 -30.19 -9.67
C MET A 59 -0.91 -28.84 -9.07
N LYS A 60 -1.88 -27.96 -8.83
CA LYS A 60 -1.63 -26.66 -8.19
C LYS A 60 -1.65 -26.77 -6.68
N VAL A 61 -0.73 -26.03 -6.03
CA VAL A 61 -0.80 -25.80 -4.57
C VAL A 61 -2.03 -24.98 -4.27
N GLY A 62 -2.81 -25.39 -3.27
CA GLY A 62 -4.03 -24.67 -2.89
C GLY A 62 -3.73 -23.24 -2.45
N GLU A 63 -4.51 -22.27 -2.94
CA GLU A 63 -4.29 -20.84 -2.65
C GLU A 63 -4.26 -20.49 -1.15
N ARG A 64 -4.91 -21.31 -0.32
CA ARG A 64 -4.98 -21.16 1.14
C ARG A 64 -4.23 -22.24 1.91
N SER A 65 -3.38 -23.03 1.22
CA SER A 65 -2.53 -24.01 1.91
C SER A 65 -1.63 -23.29 2.93
N PRO A 66 -1.55 -23.80 4.17
CA PRO A 66 -0.76 -23.16 5.20
C PRO A 66 0.68 -22.91 4.75
N TYR A 67 1.20 -21.72 5.04
CA TYR A 67 2.57 -21.24 4.70
C TYR A 67 2.92 -21.12 3.21
N SER A 68 2.35 -21.96 2.34
CA SER A 68 2.70 -22.07 0.92
C SER A 68 1.69 -21.41 -0.03
N GLY A 69 0.44 -21.32 0.35
CA GLY A 69 -0.63 -20.82 -0.50
C GLY A 69 -0.45 -19.36 -0.92
N ALA A 70 -0.88 -19.01 -2.11
CA ALA A 70 -0.73 -17.65 -2.66
C ALA A 70 -1.41 -16.56 -1.81
N LEU A 71 -2.46 -16.92 -1.06
CA LEU A 71 -3.24 -15.98 -0.25
C LEU A 71 -2.87 -15.96 1.24
N VAL A 72 -1.90 -16.77 1.69
CA VAL A 72 -1.60 -16.94 3.13
C VAL A 72 -1.12 -15.65 3.80
N PHE A 73 -0.37 -14.84 3.06
CA PHE A 73 0.11 -13.54 3.56
C PHE A 73 -0.72 -12.36 3.03
N ALA A 74 -1.85 -12.62 2.37
CA ALA A 74 -2.72 -11.61 1.83
C ALA A 74 -3.66 -11.02 2.89
N ALA A 75 -3.84 -9.71 2.87
CA ALA A 75 -4.86 -9.03 3.65
C ALA A 75 -5.80 -8.23 2.73
N PHE A 76 -7.10 -8.47 2.83
CA PHE A 76 -8.12 -7.79 2.01
C PHE A 76 -8.83 -6.68 2.75
N SER A 77 -9.02 -6.82 4.07
CA SER A 77 -9.65 -5.79 4.91
C SER A 77 -8.69 -4.65 5.19
N GLY A 78 -9.15 -3.41 5.00
CA GLY A 78 -8.35 -2.22 5.28
C GLY A 78 -7.90 -2.11 6.75
N SER A 79 -8.68 -2.64 7.70
CA SER A 79 -8.29 -2.69 9.12
C SER A 79 -7.15 -3.69 9.37
N HIS A 80 -7.15 -4.83 8.67
CA HIS A 80 -6.05 -5.80 8.75
C HIS A 80 -4.78 -5.24 8.13
N GLN A 81 -4.88 -4.61 6.96
CA GLN A 81 -3.76 -3.97 6.28
C GLN A 81 -3.12 -2.87 7.15
N ASP A 82 -3.94 -2.02 7.78
CA ASP A 82 -3.47 -0.98 8.71
C ASP A 82 -2.79 -1.57 9.95
N ALA A 83 -3.34 -2.66 10.48
CA ALA A 83 -2.75 -3.36 11.64
C ALA A 83 -1.40 -4.00 11.28
N ILE A 84 -1.28 -4.66 10.11
CA ILE A 84 -0.03 -5.23 9.63
C ILE A 84 1.01 -4.14 9.40
N ALA A 85 0.65 -3.04 8.71
CA ALA A 85 1.56 -1.92 8.48
C ALA A 85 2.09 -1.32 9.79
N LYS A 86 1.22 -1.10 10.76
CA LYS A 86 1.62 -0.63 12.11
C LYS A 86 2.49 -1.64 12.85
N GLY A 87 2.16 -2.92 12.74
CA GLY A 87 2.95 -4.01 13.32
C GLY A 87 4.34 -4.09 12.76
N MET A 88 4.49 -3.98 11.42
CA MET A 88 5.79 -3.93 10.75
C MET A 88 6.64 -2.75 11.24
N HIS A 89 6.08 -1.53 11.21
CA HIS A 89 6.79 -0.34 11.69
C HIS A 89 7.19 -0.44 13.16
N TRP A 90 6.29 -0.99 14.01
CA TRP A 90 6.58 -1.15 15.43
C TRP A 90 7.69 -2.17 15.66
N ARG A 91 7.65 -3.32 14.96
CA ARG A 91 8.69 -4.33 15.00
C ARG A 91 10.05 -3.74 14.62
N ASP A 92 10.13 -3.08 13.45
CA ASP A 92 11.39 -2.54 12.94
C ASP A 92 12.01 -1.48 13.88
N ASP A 93 11.17 -0.72 14.60
CA ASP A 93 11.62 0.33 15.53
C ASP A 93 11.90 -0.19 16.94
N LYS A 94 11.16 -1.17 17.45
CA LYS A 94 11.15 -1.56 18.87
C LYS A 94 11.58 -3.00 19.16
N ASP A 95 11.35 -3.94 18.25
CA ASP A 95 11.55 -5.36 18.52
C ASP A 95 11.91 -6.14 17.24
N PRO A 96 13.06 -5.83 16.61
CA PRO A 96 13.43 -6.42 15.32
C PRO A 96 13.73 -7.93 15.39
N ASP A 97 14.01 -8.44 16.59
CA ASP A 97 14.43 -9.83 16.79
C ASP A 97 13.26 -10.81 16.95
N HIS A 98 12.04 -10.31 17.16
CA HIS A 98 10.85 -11.15 17.32
C HIS A 98 9.77 -10.84 16.30
N TRP A 99 9.15 -11.92 15.79
CA TRP A 99 7.99 -11.80 14.90
C TRP A 99 6.69 -11.70 15.71
N ASN A 100 6.09 -10.52 15.71
CA ASN A 100 4.85 -10.21 16.43
C ASN A 100 3.87 -9.38 15.60
N VAL A 101 3.98 -9.45 14.25
CA VAL A 101 3.12 -8.71 13.34
C VAL A 101 1.72 -9.33 13.32
N PRO A 102 0.65 -8.55 13.56
CA PRO A 102 -0.71 -9.06 13.55
C PRO A 102 -1.09 -9.70 12.21
N TYR A 103 -1.91 -10.76 12.26
CA TYR A 103 -2.42 -11.49 11.09
C TYR A 103 -1.40 -12.24 10.24
N LEU A 104 -0.12 -12.12 10.51
CA LEU A 104 0.93 -12.88 9.82
C LEU A 104 1.53 -13.91 10.79
N PRO A 105 1.34 -15.22 10.56
CA PRO A 105 1.74 -16.27 11.49
C PRO A 105 3.26 -16.43 11.62
N ILE A 106 4.00 -16.04 10.58
CA ILE A 106 5.48 -16.05 10.53
C ILE A 106 5.94 -14.84 9.71
N ASP A 107 7.24 -14.54 9.77
CA ASP A 107 7.85 -13.63 8.81
C ASP A 107 7.78 -14.25 7.40
N PRO A 108 7.15 -13.61 6.42
CA PRO A 108 7.12 -14.12 5.05
C PRO A 108 8.50 -14.38 4.46
N THR A 109 9.53 -13.66 4.92
CA THR A 109 10.92 -13.84 4.46
C THR A 109 11.51 -15.19 4.87
N ASP A 110 11.01 -15.80 5.94
CA ASP A 110 11.43 -17.15 6.37
C ASP A 110 11.11 -18.23 5.33
N VAL A 111 10.16 -17.98 4.47
CA VAL A 111 9.75 -18.87 3.38
C VAL A 111 10.03 -18.29 1.99
N GLY A 112 10.98 -17.35 1.87
CA GLY A 112 11.38 -16.73 0.61
C GLY A 112 10.31 -15.86 -0.02
N ARG A 113 9.35 -15.35 0.78
CA ARG A 113 8.30 -14.44 0.33
C ARG A 113 8.45 -13.09 1.00
N ASN A 114 7.83 -12.09 0.44
CA ASN A 114 7.73 -10.77 1.05
C ASN A 114 6.28 -10.47 1.35
N TYR A 115 6.02 -9.70 2.41
CA TYR A 115 4.74 -9.04 2.56
C TYR A 115 4.71 -7.90 1.56
N ASP A 116 4.41 -8.24 0.32
CA ASP A 116 4.33 -7.27 -0.76
C ASP A 116 2.98 -6.57 -0.77
N ALA A 117 3.04 -5.28 -1.09
CA ALA A 117 1.84 -4.53 -1.47
C ALA A 117 1.11 -5.16 -2.69
N ASP A 118 1.75 -6.06 -3.45
CA ASP A 118 1.12 -6.83 -4.53
C ASP A 118 0.09 -7.85 -4.02
N VAL A 119 0.22 -8.26 -2.77
CA VAL A 119 -0.74 -9.11 -2.09
C VAL A 119 -1.89 -8.28 -1.49
N ILE A 120 -1.72 -6.97 -1.37
CA ILE A 120 -2.79 -6.05 -0.99
C ILE A 120 -3.67 -5.83 -2.22
N ARG A 121 -4.70 -6.64 -2.35
CA ARG A 121 -5.74 -6.46 -3.36
C ARG A 121 -6.69 -5.37 -2.92
N ILE A 122 -6.72 -4.27 -3.64
CA ILE A 122 -7.62 -3.15 -3.35
C ILE A 122 -8.95 -3.37 -4.06
N ASN A 123 -9.97 -3.60 -3.28
CA ASN A 123 -11.36 -3.71 -3.72
C ASN A 123 -12.24 -2.69 -2.97
N SER A 124 -13.55 -2.75 -3.19
CA SER A 124 -14.53 -1.84 -2.57
C SER A 124 -14.56 -1.90 -1.03
N GLN A 125 -14.01 -2.97 -0.42
CA GLN A 125 -13.92 -3.13 1.03
C GLN A 125 -12.57 -2.66 1.60
N SER A 126 -11.58 -2.41 0.74
CA SER A 126 -10.28 -1.91 1.14
C SER A 126 -10.41 -0.43 1.52
N GLY A 127 -10.23 -0.13 2.79
CA GLY A 127 -10.35 1.23 3.32
C GLY A 127 -9.15 2.13 2.95
N LYS A 128 -9.22 3.39 3.41
CA LYS A 128 -8.18 4.43 3.24
C LYS A 128 -6.77 4.00 3.68
N GLY A 129 -6.66 3.04 4.60
CA GLY A 129 -5.37 2.51 5.09
C GLY A 129 -4.62 1.74 4.03
N GLY A 130 -5.26 0.81 3.32
CA GLY A 130 -4.63 0.00 2.28
C GLY A 130 -4.17 0.81 1.07
N VAL A 131 -4.99 1.77 0.63
CA VAL A 131 -4.64 2.67 -0.49
C VAL A 131 -3.42 3.54 -0.11
N GLY A 132 -3.42 4.10 1.11
CA GLY A 132 -2.31 4.89 1.62
C GLY A 132 -1.02 4.08 1.70
N TYR A 133 -1.09 2.86 2.20
CA TYR A 133 0.06 1.96 2.30
C TYR A 133 0.67 1.62 0.92
N ILE A 134 -0.15 1.28 -0.08
CA ILE A 134 0.34 1.02 -1.45
C ILE A 134 1.05 2.24 -2.04
N LEU A 135 0.45 3.43 -1.91
CA LEU A 135 1.04 4.66 -2.44
C LEU A 135 2.37 5.00 -1.74
N GLU A 136 2.48 4.73 -0.43
CA GLU A 136 3.70 4.94 0.34
C GLU A 136 4.79 3.92 -0.02
N THR A 137 4.48 2.62 0.01
CA THR A 137 5.49 1.57 -0.16
C THR A 137 5.96 1.39 -1.60
N LYS A 138 5.05 1.47 -2.59
CA LYS A 138 5.42 1.25 -4.00
C LYS A 138 5.84 2.52 -4.72
N PHE A 139 5.27 3.66 -4.35
CA PHE A 139 5.49 4.91 -5.08
C PHE A 139 6.14 6.01 -4.22
N GLY A 140 6.46 5.72 -2.94
CA GLY A 140 7.10 6.66 -2.03
C GLY A 140 6.21 7.86 -1.62
N LEU A 141 4.90 7.75 -1.80
CA LEU A 141 3.94 8.83 -1.57
C LEU A 141 3.32 8.75 -0.16
N ASN A 142 3.92 9.40 0.80
CA ASN A 142 3.35 9.53 2.15
C ASN A 142 2.28 10.63 2.18
N LEU A 143 1.04 10.27 1.91
CA LEU A 143 -0.07 11.22 1.81
C LEU A 143 -0.55 11.72 3.18
N PRO A 144 -0.89 13.02 3.29
CA PRO A 144 -1.62 13.54 4.44
C PRO A 144 -2.97 12.82 4.67
N PRO A 145 -3.48 12.76 5.93
CA PRO A 145 -4.69 11.99 6.26
C PRO A 145 -5.91 12.29 5.40
N LYS A 146 -6.17 13.57 5.07
CA LYS A 146 -7.29 13.97 4.21
C LYS A 146 -7.13 13.51 2.76
N MET A 147 -5.90 13.47 2.25
CA MET A 147 -5.62 12.95 0.90
C MET A 147 -5.76 11.43 0.87
N ARG A 148 -5.30 10.71 1.91
CA ARG A 148 -5.52 9.26 2.05
C ARG A 148 -7.01 8.94 2.06
N GLU A 149 -7.81 9.74 2.77
CA GLU A 149 -9.27 9.56 2.82
C GLU A 149 -9.91 9.79 1.45
N ALA A 150 -9.57 10.86 0.75
CA ALA A 150 -10.08 11.18 -0.59
C ALA A 150 -9.68 10.08 -1.60
N MET A 151 -8.43 9.58 -1.55
CA MET A 151 -8.01 8.45 -2.37
C MET A 151 -8.77 7.17 -2.06
N GLY A 152 -9.08 6.91 -0.79
CA GLY A 152 -9.92 5.77 -0.39
C GLY A 152 -11.30 5.82 -1.04
N TYR A 153 -11.96 6.97 -1.03
CA TYR A 153 -13.26 7.15 -1.71
C TYR A 153 -13.16 7.05 -3.23
N ALA A 154 -12.15 7.67 -3.85
CA ALA A 154 -11.94 7.62 -5.29
C ALA A 154 -11.68 6.17 -5.77
N THR A 155 -10.82 5.44 -5.06
CA THR A 155 -10.52 4.04 -5.35
C THR A 155 -11.74 3.15 -5.20
N LYS A 156 -12.52 3.35 -4.13
CA LYS A 156 -13.77 2.62 -3.92
C LYS A 156 -14.75 2.86 -5.06
N ALA A 157 -14.97 4.11 -5.47
CA ALA A 157 -15.89 4.44 -6.55
C ALA A 157 -15.51 3.76 -7.88
N VAL A 158 -14.21 3.71 -8.22
CA VAL A 158 -13.72 3.04 -9.42
C VAL A 158 -13.87 1.52 -9.32
N SER A 159 -13.53 0.93 -8.16
CA SER A 159 -13.65 -0.51 -7.93
C SER A 159 -15.12 -0.98 -7.97
N ASP A 160 -16.03 -0.23 -7.34
CA ASP A 160 -17.47 -0.51 -7.36
C ASP A 160 -18.04 -0.44 -8.80
N HIS A 161 -17.62 0.58 -9.58
CA HIS A 161 -18.10 0.74 -10.95
C HIS A 161 -17.57 -0.35 -11.89
N LYS A 162 -16.29 -0.75 -11.72
CA LYS A 162 -15.65 -1.77 -12.56
C LYS A 162 -15.92 -3.20 -12.09
N HIS A 163 -16.47 -3.39 -10.89
CA HIS A 163 -16.64 -4.69 -10.23
C HIS A 163 -15.35 -5.52 -10.21
N LYS A 164 -14.20 -4.88 -10.04
CA LYS A 164 -12.90 -5.53 -9.99
C LYS A 164 -11.97 -4.91 -8.96
N GLU A 165 -10.97 -5.69 -8.58
CA GLU A 165 -9.84 -5.20 -7.80
C GLU A 165 -8.96 -4.29 -8.65
N LEU A 166 -8.35 -3.28 -8.03
CA LEU A 166 -7.43 -2.36 -8.69
C LEU A 166 -5.99 -2.73 -8.41
N HIS A 167 -5.18 -2.76 -9.45
CA HIS A 167 -3.73 -2.92 -9.33
C HIS A 167 -3.08 -1.64 -8.81
N PRO A 168 -1.89 -1.75 -8.17
CA PRO A 168 -1.14 -0.59 -7.67
C PRO A 168 -0.97 0.53 -8.69
N ASP A 169 -0.65 0.19 -9.94
CA ASP A 169 -0.49 1.16 -11.03
C ASP A 169 -1.80 1.89 -11.37
N GLU A 170 -2.95 1.20 -11.30
CA GLU A 170 -4.27 1.83 -11.51
C GLU A 170 -4.57 2.83 -10.38
N ILE A 171 -4.16 2.50 -9.14
CA ILE A 171 -4.31 3.40 -7.98
C ILE A 171 -3.41 4.62 -8.13
N PHE A 172 -2.17 4.43 -8.56
CA PHE A 172 -1.24 5.53 -8.81
C PHE A 172 -1.72 6.45 -9.95
N ASN A 173 -2.23 5.88 -11.04
CA ASN A 173 -2.84 6.65 -12.11
C ASN A 173 -4.08 7.43 -11.63
N LEU A 174 -4.90 6.82 -10.78
CA LEU A 174 -6.05 7.49 -10.16
C LEU A 174 -5.60 8.64 -9.24
N PHE A 175 -4.49 8.45 -8.49
CA PHE A 175 -3.88 9.52 -7.69
C PHE A 175 -3.48 10.70 -8.58
N LYS A 176 -2.79 10.46 -9.69
CA LYS A 176 -2.41 11.51 -10.64
C LYS A 176 -3.63 12.24 -11.18
N GLN A 177 -4.64 11.51 -11.62
CA GLN A 177 -5.88 12.10 -12.13
C GLN A 177 -6.63 12.93 -11.08
N THR A 178 -6.48 12.59 -9.80
CA THR A 178 -7.19 13.27 -8.72
C THR A 178 -6.46 14.49 -8.19
N PHE A 179 -5.11 14.48 -8.18
CA PHE A 179 -4.31 15.49 -7.50
C PHE A 179 -3.22 16.17 -8.33
N GLU A 180 -2.82 15.60 -9.48
CA GLU A 180 -1.78 16.20 -10.32
C GLU A 180 -2.38 16.97 -11.50
N ASN A 181 -1.89 18.20 -11.70
CA ASN A 181 -2.24 19.03 -12.86
C ASN A 181 -3.76 19.16 -13.14
N ILE A 182 -4.54 19.25 -12.07
CA ILE A 182 -6.00 19.39 -12.18
C ILE A 182 -6.32 20.76 -12.78
N THR A 183 -7.01 20.77 -13.90
CA THR A 183 -7.37 21.98 -14.67
C THR A 183 -8.85 22.32 -14.57
N GLU A 184 -9.65 21.48 -13.95
CA GLU A 184 -11.07 21.69 -13.73
C GLU A 184 -11.44 21.53 -12.26
N PRO A 185 -12.38 22.30 -11.73
CA PRO A 185 -13.11 23.40 -12.39
C PRO A 185 -12.32 24.71 -12.51
N TYR A 186 -11.09 24.76 -11.96
CA TYR A 186 -10.20 25.92 -12.00
C TYR A 186 -8.95 25.60 -12.81
N SER A 187 -8.56 26.49 -13.72
CA SER A 187 -7.26 26.44 -14.38
C SER A 187 -6.50 27.75 -14.18
N ILE A 188 -5.18 27.65 -13.95
CA ILE A 188 -4.29 28.81 -13.92
C ILE A 188 -3.63 28.88 -15.29
N ASN A 189 -3.95 29.94 -16.04
CA ASN A 189 -3.48 30.10 -17.42
C ASN A 189 -2.10 30.78 -17.45
N GLU A 190 -1.93 31.80 -16.60
CA GLU A 190 -0.72 32.61 -16.59
C GLU A 190 -0.47 33.21 -15.20
N VAL A 191 0.81 33.28 -14.80
CA VAL A 191 1.21 33.86 -13.52
C VAL A 191 2.47 34.72 -13.73
N HIS A 192 2.37 35.99 -13.36
CA HIS A 192 3.50 36.91 -13.33
C HIS A 192 3.83 37.30 -11.90
N PHE A 193 5.10 37.25 -11.55
CA PHE A 193 5.58 37.65 -10.24
C PHE A 193 6.44 38.89 -10.32
N GLN A 194 6.24 39.83 -9.40
CA GLN A 194 7.07 41.02 -9.21
C GLN A 194 7.46 41.10 -7.73
N GLN A 195 8.76 41.22 -7.49
CA GLN A 195 9.27 41.47 -6.14
C GLN A 195 9.05 42.93 -5.79
N LYS A 196 8.45 43.21 -4.63
CA LYS A 196 8.33 44.55 -4.04
C LYS A 196 8.83 44.52 -2.60
N ASP A 197 9.16 45.69 -2.06
CA ASP A 197 9.59 45.80 -0.66
C ASP A 197 8.55 45.20 0.29
N GLY A 198 8.96 44.13 0.99
CA GLY A 198 8.13 43.42 1.96
C GLY A 198 7.38 42.17 1.44
N GLY A 199 7.58 41.74 0.17
CA GLY A 199 6.94 40.53 -0.32
C GLY A 199 6.92 40.38 -1.84
N ILE A 200 6.09 39.46 -2.31
CA ILE A 200 5.89 39.20 -3.73
C ILE A 200 4.47 39.63 -4.13
N VAL A 201 4.38 40.42 -5.19
CA VAL A 201 3.10 40.71 -5.86
C VAL A 201 2.97 39.80 -7.05
N THR A 202 1.79 39.21 -7.24
CA THR A 202 1.49 38.35 -8.39
C THR A 202 0.28 38.84 -9.14
N LYS A 203 0.34 38.70 -10.47
CA LYS A 203 -0.81 38.83 -11.36
C LYS A 203 -1.13 37.46 -11.91
N VAL A 204 -2.31 36.94 -11.57
CA VAL A 204 -2.77 35.59 -11.94
C VAL A 204 -3.93 35.72 -12.91
N THR A 205 -3.80 35.10 -14.07
CA THR A 205 -4.90 34.89 -15.02
C THR A 205 -5.40 33.45 -14.86
N SER A 206 -6.62 33.30 -14.45
CA SER A 206 -7.24 32.00 -14.16
C SER A 206 -8.63 31.88 -14.78
N THR A 207 -9.05 30.66 -15.07
CA THR A 207 -10.35 30.35 -15.66
C THR A 207 -11.14 29.43 -14.74
N PHE A 208 -12.41 29.76 -14.51
CA PHE A 208 -13.36 28.93 -13.78
C PHE A 208 -14.63 28.78 -14.63
N ARG A 209 -14.99 27.54 -14.98
CA ARG A 209 -16.16 27.21 -15.81
C ARG A 209 -16.25 28.06 -17.08
N GLY A 210 -15.12 28.25 -17.77
CA GLY A 210 -15.05 29.01 -19.02
C GLY A 210 -14.94 30.54 -18.85
N LYS A 211 -15.06 31.08 -17.63
CA LYS A 211 -14.91 32.53 -17.37
C LYS A 211 -13.49 32.82 -16.91
N THR A 212 -12.74 33.61 -17.68
CA THR A 212 -11.37 34.02 -17.38
C THR A 212 -11.37 35.32 -16.58
N ILE A 213 -10.58 35.35 -15.51
CA ILE A 213 -10.40 36.48 -14.61
C ILE A 213 -8.88 36.69 -14.39
N THR A 214 -8.44 37.95 -14.42
CA THR A 214 -7.09 38.34 -14.04
C THR A 214 -7.14 39.09 -12.72
N THR A 215 -6.39 38.62 -11.73
CA THR A 215 -6.40 39.20 -10.38
C THR A 215 -4.99 39.44 -9.88
N GLU A 216 -4.78 40.57 -9.19
CA GLU A 216 -3.52 40.90 -8.57
C GLU A 216 -3.65 40.81 -7.04
N ALA A 217 -2.64 40.19 -6.41
CA ALA A 217 -2.54 40.11 -4.96
C ALA A 217 -1.07 40.03 -4.53
N SER A 218 -0.83 40.30 -3.23
CA SER A 218 0.49 40.17 -2.60
C SER A 218 0.51 39.02 -1.59
N GLY A 219 1.72 38.53 -1.30
CA GLY A 219 1.93 37.49 -0.30
C GLY A 219 3.39 37.46 0.17
N ASN A 220 3.63 36.69 1.23
CA ASN A 220 4.97 36.51 1.81
C ASN A 220 5.90 35.68 0.89
N GLY A 221 5.32 34.95 -0.06
CA GLY A 221 6.02 34.13 -1.04
C GLY A 221 5.16 33.87 -2.27
N ARG A 222 5.72 33.21 -3.29
CA ARG A 222 5.03 32.98 -4.56
C ARG A 222 3.72 32.22 -4.41
N LEU A 223 3.71 31.14 -3.63
CA LEU A 223 2.49 30.33 -3.40
C LEU A 223 1.43 31.10 -2.61
N ASP A 224 1.84 31.84 -1.60
CA ASP A 224 0.93 32.66 -0.80
C ASP A 224 0.29 33.77 -1.65
N ALA A 225 1.09 34.47 -2.47
CA ALA A 225 0.59 35.50 -3.37
C ALA A 225 -0.42 34.95 -4.38
N VAL A 226 -0.14 33.77 -5.01
CA VAL A 226 -1.08 33.10 -5.92
C VAL A 226 -2.35 32.68 -5.19
N SER A 227 -2.21 32.09 -4.01
CA SER A 227 -3.36 31.71 -3.17
C SER A 227 -4.26 32.91 -2.85
N ASN A 228 -3.66 34.03 -2.47
CA ASN A 228 -4.39 35.26 -2.19
C ASN A 228 -5.08 35.84 -3.43
N ALA A 229 -4.45 35.74 -4.62
CA ALA A 229 -5.07 36.13 -5.88
C ALA A 229 -6.29 35.26 -6.22
N LEU A 230 -6.21 33.94 -6.05
CA LEU A 230 -7.31 33.03 -6.26
C LEU A 230 -8.45 33.24 -5.25
N LYS A 231 -8.11 33.43 -3.96
CA LYS A 231 -9.11 33.79 -2.93
C LYS A 231 -9.88 35.05 -3.32
N LYS A 232 -9.18 36.07 -3.79
CA LYS A 232 -9.77 37.34 -4.21
C LYS A 232 -10.62 37.19 -5.47
N ALA A 233 -10.16 36.39 -6.45
CA ALA A 233 -10.84 36.17 -7.74
C ALA A 233 -12.18 35.43 -7.58
N TYR A 234 -12.25 34.47 -6.66
CA TYR A 234 -13.35 33.52 -6.52
C TYR A 234 -13.99 33.49 -5.14
N GLU A 235 -13.66 34.44 -4.29
CA GLU A 235 -14.19 34.55 -2.90
C GLU A 235 -14.01 33.25 -2.09
N LEU A 236 -12.88 32.55 -2.34
CA LEU A 236 -12.60 31.27 -1.71
C LEU A 236 -12.20 31.46 -0.24
N LYS A 237 -12.75 30.61 0.64
CA LYS A 237 -12.43 30.59 2.07
C LYS A 237 -11.65 29.31 2.41
N TYR A 238 -10.33 29.41 2.47
CA TYR A 238 -9.44 28.35 2.93
C TYR A 238 -8.17 28.94 3.57
N SER A 239 -7.52 28.19 4.43
CA SER A 239 -6.18 28.48 4.92
C SER A 239 -5.15 27.72 4.10
N LEU A 240 -4.04 28.39 3.74
CA LEU A 240 -2.89 27.74 3.15
C LEU A 240 -1.90 27.42 4.28
N GLU A 241 -1.82 26.14 4.66
CA GLU A 241 -0.80 25.66 5.58
C GLU A 241 0.36 25.11 4.74
N ILE A 242 1.48 25.85 4.73
CA ILE A 242 2.70 25.38 4.07
C ILE A 242 3.40 24.42 5.03
N GLY A 243 3.18 23.12 4.82
CA GLY A 243 4.02 22.11 5.43
C GLY A 243 5.46 22.27 4.91
N ARG A 244 6.47 22.25 5.81
CA ARG A 244 7.87 22.18 5.40
C ARG A 244 8.08 20.88 4.64
N ALA A 245 8.13 20.93 3.31
CA ALA A 245 8.73 19.88 2.52
C ALA A 245 10.24 19.91 2.81
N SER A 246 10.72 19.06 3.70
CA SER A 246 12.15 18.82 3.81
C SER A 246 12.52 17.88 2.67
N CYS A 247 13.00 18.41 1.56
CA CYS A 247 13.82 17.65 0.62
C CYS A 247 15.10 17.28 1.37
N ARG A 248 15.17 16.09 1.96
CA ARG A 248 16.45 15.47 2.26
C ARG A 248 16.95 14.90 0.95
N GLU A 249 17.83 15.64 0.28
CA GLU A 249 18.71 15.05 -0.73
C GLU A 249 19.47 13.91 -0.07
N ARG A 250 19.26 12.69 -0.58
CA ARG A 250 20.17 11.58 -0.32
C ARG A 250 21.36 11.78 -1.25
N VAL A 251 22.50 12.19 -0.68
CA VAL A 251 23.83 12.06 -1.28
C VAL A 251 24.23 10.59 -1.18
#